data_56677c61239331ac68035a0f8c2976e6
#
_entry.id   56677c61239331ac68035a0f8c2976e6
#
_cell.length_a   1.000
_cell.length_b   1.000
_cell.length_c   1.000
_cell.angle_alpha   90.00
_cell.angle_beta   90.00
_cell.angle_gamma   90.00
#
_symmetry.space_group_name_H-M   'P 1'
#
loop_
_entity.id
_entity.type
_entity.pdbx_description
1 polymer ?
#
loop_
_entity_poly.entity_id
_entity_poly.type
_entity_poly.pdbx_seq_one_letter_code
_entity_poly.pdbx_strand_id
1 'polypeptide(L)'
;MISNQILQNTIDGLKGITRIDLCVLDMEGQTLASTEAQPENFGGEVAAFISSPADSQVVHGYQFFKVFDENQLEYILLAKGSSDDVYMVGKMASFQLTSLLTAYKERFDKDNFIKNLLLDNLLLVDIYNRAKKLHIATEVRRVVFIIESDRERVNAALDSVRNLYGAKSRDFITAVDEKNVIVVKELALNEGYDEMFQEAEAMKDVVAQDGEDIHVALGTIVGEIK
;
A
#
# COMPACT_ATOMS: atom_id res chain seq x y z
N MET A 1 -3.02 -2.55 -7.04
CA MET A 1 -1.77 -3.02 -7.67
C MET A 1 -0.61 -2.46 -6.85
N ILE A 2 0.39 -3.29 -6.52
CA ILE A 2 1.61 -2.84 -5.81
C ILE A 2 2.47 -2.06 -6.80
N SER A 3 3.15 -0.99 -6.37
CA SER A 3 4.07 -0.27 -7.26
C SER A 3 5.33 -1.09 -7.57
N ASN A 4 5.87 -0.94 -8.78
CA ASN A 4 7.09 -1.64 -9.21
C ASN A 4 8.26 -1.37 -8.26
N GLN A 5 8.35 -0.16 -7.69
CA GLN A 5 9.39 0.21 -6.72
C GLN A 5 9.33 -0.64 -5.44
N ILE A 6 8.13 -0.95 -4.95
CA ILE A 6 7.95 -1.78 -3.76
C ILE A 6 8.27 -3.25 -4.07
N LEU A 7 7.86 -3.74 -5.23
CA LEU A 7 8.26 -5.07 -5.70
C LEU A 7 9.79 -5.16 -5.78
N GLN A 8 10.43 -4.17 -6.39
CA GLN A 8 11.90 -4.11 -6.52
C GLN A 8 12.58 -4.12 -5.15
N ASN A 9 12.20 -3.22 -4.24
CA ASN A 9 12.79 -3.16 -2.90
C ASN A 9 12.64 -4.49 -2.14
N THR A 10 11.51 -5.18 -2.35
CA THR A 10 11.25 -6.47 -1.69
C THR A 10 12.18 -7.56 -2.21
N ILE A 11 12.30 -7.70 -3.53
CA ILE A 11 13.18 -8.74 -4.10
C ILE A 11 14.66 -8.43 -3.90
N ASP A 12 15.05 -7.14 -3.89
CA ASP A 12 16.43 -6.71 -3.59
C ASP A 12 16.80 -7.07 -2.14
N GLY A 13 15.88 -6.85 -1.19
CA GLY A 13 16.05 -7.26 0.19
C GLY A 13 16.22 -8.77 0.34
N LEU A 14 15.39 -9.56 -0.36
CA LEU A 14 15.49 -11.02 -0.37
C LEU A 14 16.80 -11.51 -1.00
N LYS A 15 17.21 -10.93 -2.14
CA LYS A 15 18.53 -11.25 -2.76
C LYS A 15 19.68 -10.94 -1.83
N GLY A 16 19.63 -9.81 -1.11
CA GLY A 16 20.67 -9.42 -0.15
C GLY A 16 20.90 -10.47 0.94
N ILE A 17 19.84 -11.18 1.34
CA ILE A 17 19.89 -12.25 2.35
C ILE A 17 20.27 -13.61 1.75
N THR A 18 19.66 -13.96 0.62
CA THR A 18 19.67 -15.33 0.08
C THR A 18 20.70 -15.56 -1.03
N ARG A 19 21.15 -14.48 -1.68
CA ARG A 19 22.00 -14.48 -2.87
C ARG A 19 21.39 -15.19 -4.08
N ILE A 20 20.07 -15.38 -4.08
CA ILE A 20 19.30 -15.95 -5.18
C ILE A 20 18.69 -14.81 -5.97
N ASP A 21 18.83 -14.85 -7.29
CA ASP A 21 18.22 -13.87 -8.17
C ASP A 21 16.72 -14.10 -8.28
N LEU A 22 15.98 -12.98 -8.22
CA LEU A 22 14.53 -12.95 -8.28
C LEU A 22 14.05 -12.00 -9.36
N CYS A 23 12.99 -12.37 -10.06
CA CYS A 23 12.33 -11.53 -11.04
C CYS A 23 10.81 -11.68 -10.89
N VAL A 24 10.08 -10.58 -10.94
CA VAL A 24 8.62 -10.54 -10.88
C VAL A 24 8.09 -10.09 -12.24
N LEU A 25 7.22 -10.91 -12.81
CA LEU A 25 6.57 -10.64 -14.10
C LEU A 25 5.07 -10.44 -13.90
N ASP A 26 4.46 -9.68 -14.80
CA ASP A 26 3.01 -9.64 -14.94
C ASP A 26 2.48 -10.86 -15.71
N MET A 27 1.16 -10.86 -15.98
CA MET A 27 0.48 -11.95 -16.68
C MET A 27 0.80 -12.00 -18.18
N GLU A 28 1.33 -10.93 -18.76
CA GLU A 28 1.80 -10.81 -20.12
C GLU A 28 3.28 -11.18 -20.27
N GLY A 29 3.96 -11.48 -19.14
CA GLY A 29 5.39 -11.81 -19.09
C GLY A 29 6.31 -10.60 -19.13
N GLN A 30 5.77 -9.38 -18.89
CA GLN A 30 6.58 -8.17 -18.78
C GLN A 30 7.24 -8.11 -17.40
N THR A 31 8.49 -7.70 -17.36
CA THR A 31 9.24 -7.55 -16.11
C THR A 31 8.76 -6.33 -15.34
N LEU A 32 8.24 -6.53 -14.14
CA LEU A 32 7.86 -5.49 -13.18
C LEU A 32 8.99 -5.12 -12.24
N ALA A 33 9.78 -6.11 -11.81
CA ALA A 33 10.95 -5.95 -10.97
C ALA A 33 11.95 -7.08 -11.22
N SER A 34 13.25 -6.80 -11.17
CA SER A 34 14.30 -7.81 -11.35
C SER A 34 15.55 -7.47 -10.58
N THR A 35 16.19 -8.48 -9.99
CA THR A 35 17.51 -8.38 -9.40
C THR A 35 18.63 -8.73 -10.39
N GLU A 36 18.32 -9.26 -11.57
CA GLU A 36 19.25 -9.47 -12.68
C GLU A 36 19.36 -8.20 -13.54
N ALA A 37 20.57 -7.88 -14.00
CA ALA A 37 20.80 -6.70 -14.83
C ALA A 37 20.13 -6.79 -16.23
N GLN A 38 19.98 -8.01 -16.74
CA GLN A 38 19.32 -8.32 -18.01
C GLN A 38 18.46 -9.56 -17.85
N PRO A 39 17.20 -9.41 -17.41
CA PRO A 39 16.29 -10.55 -17.30
C PRO A 39 15.98 -11.12 -18.69
N GLU A 40 15.90 -12.45 -18.77
CA GLU A 40 15.47 -13.13 -19.98
C GLU A 40 13.99 -12.82 -20.28
N ASN A 41 13.60 -12.89 -21.54
CA ASN A 41 12.20 -12.74 -21.94
C ASN A 41 11.51 -14.11 -21.97
N PHE A 42 10.50 -14.29 -21.13
CA PHE A 42 9.78 -15.56 -20.97
C PHE A 42 8.31 -15.49 -21.40
N GLY A 43 7.93 -14.57 -22.28
CA GLY A 43 6.52 -14.35 -22.64
C GLY A 43 5.75 -15.62 -23.06
N GLY A 44 6.36 -16.47 -23.87
CA GLY A 44 5.76 -17.73 -24.31
C GLY A 44 5.67 -18.78 -23.19
N GLU A 45 6.71 -18.90 -22.39
CA GLU A 45 6.80 -19.82 -21.26
C GLU A 45 5.86 -19.41 -20.13
N VAL A 46 5.72 -18.11 -19.88
CA VAL A 46 4.78 -17.56 -18.89
C VAL A 46 3.35 -17.93 -19.26
N ALA A 47 2.94 -17.74 -20.52
CA ALA A 47 1.59 -18.10 -20.99
C ALA A 47 1.31 -19.61 -20.84
N ALA A 48 2.29 -20.46 -21.14
CA ALA A 48 2.19 -21.90 -20.95
C ALA A 48 2.09 -22.27 -19.47
N PHE A 49 2.89 -21.64 -18.60
CA PHE A 49 2.88 -21.88 -17.16
C PHE A 49 1.58 -21.42 -16.50
N ILE A 50 1.04 -20.28 -16.90
CA ILE A 50 -0.28 -19.77 -16.41
C ILE A 50 -1.36 -20.80 -16.68
N SER A 51 -1.39 -21.39 -17.86
CA SER A 51 -2.40 -22.39 -18.28
C SER A 51 -2.18 -23.78 -17.62
N SER A 52 -1.02 -24.01 -17.04
CA SER A 52 -0.67 -25.27 -16.35
C SER A 52 -1.38 -25.33 -14.99
N PRO A 53 -1.76 -26.54 -14.50
CA PRO A 53 -2.29 -26.72 -13.14
C PRO A 53 -1.21 -26.64 -12.05
N ALA A 54 0.07 -26.54 -12.41
CA ALA A 54 1.18 -26.50 -11.45
C ALA A 54 1.32 -25.12 -10.82
N ASP A 55 1.56 -25.08 -9.50
CA ASP A 55 1.87 -23.85 -8.76
C ASP A 55 3.32 -23.41 -8.91
N SER A 56 4.20 -24.34 -9.30
CA SER A 56 5.60 -24.07 -9.60
C SER A 56 6.12 -25.02 -10.67
N GLN A 57 7.12 -24.55 -11.45
CA GLN A 57 7.72 -25.31 -12.54
C GLN A 57 9.15 -24.83 -12.80
N VAL A 58 10.05 -25.73 -13.20
CA VAL A 58 11.39 -25.37 -13.69
C VAL A 58 11.34 -25.13 -15.21
N VAL A 59 11.79 -23.97 -15.64
CA VAL A 59 11.86 -23.58 -17.06
C VAL A 59 13.21 -22.92 -17.32
N HIS A 60 14.02 -23.47 -18.24
CA HIS A 60 15.33 -22.95 -18.63
C HIS A 60 16.27 -22.65 -17.44
N GLY A 61 16.20 -23.45 -16.36
CA GLY A 61 17.01 -23.24 -15.16
C GLY A 61 16.47 -22.20 -14.17
N TYR A 62 15.33 -21.59 -14.46
CA TYR A 62 14.58 -20.77 -13.51
C TYR A 62 13.47 -21.58 -12.85
N GLN A 63 13.26 -21.34 -11.58
CA GLN A 63 12.12 -21.85 -10.85
C GLN A 63 10.98 -20.82 -10.91
N PHE A 64 9.88 -21.17 -11.57
CA PHE A 64 8.69 -20.33 -11.70
C PHE A 64 7.72 -20.62 -10.56
N PHE A 65 7.06 -19.58 -10.05
CA PHE A 65 6.01 -19.67 -9.01
C PHE A 65 4.84 -18.77 -9.37
N LYS A 66 3.63 -19.26 -9.14
CA LYS A 66 2.42 -18.46 -9.20
C LYS A 66 2.22 -17.69 -7.90
N VAL A 67 1.92 -16.41 -8.00
CA VAL A 67 1.61 -15.51 -6.87
C VAL A 67 0.16 -15.07 -6.99
N PHE A 68 -0.66 -15.45 -6.03
CA PHE A 68 -2.10 -15.20 -6.04
C PHE A 68 -2.47 -14.10 -5.05
N ASP A 69 -3.48 -13.28 -5.44
CA ASP A 69 -4.31 -12.51 -4.51
C ASP A 69 -5.62 -13.28 -4.32
N GLU A 70 -5.81 -13.91 -3.18
CA GLU A 70 -6.90 -14.87 -2.95
C GLU A 70 -6.93 -15.98 -4.01
N ASN A 71 -7.84 -15.90 -4.97
CA ASN A 71 -8.00 -16.85 -6.07
C ASN A 71 -7.59 -16.28 -7.44
N GLN A 72 -7.15 -15.04 -7.49
CA GLN A 72 -6.72 -14.39 -8.73
C GLN A 72 -5.20 -14.44 -8.84
N LEU A 73 -4.70 -14.96 -9.96
CA LEU A 73 -3.27 -14.93 -10.26
C LEU A 73 -2.86 -13.49 -10.62
N GLU A 74 -1.91 -12.92 -9.89
CA GLU A 74 -1.47 -11.54 -10.04
C GLU A 74 -0.08 -11.40 -10.63
N TYR A 75 0.86 -12.28 -10.20
CA TYR A 75 2.24 -12.24 -10.66
C TYR A 75 2.80 -13.62 -10.90
N ILE A 76 3.83 -13.68 -11.73
CA ILE A 76 4.74 -14.82 -11.84
C ILE A 76 6.08 -14.42 -11.22
N LEU A 77 6.53 -15.16 -10.22
CA LEU A 77 7.86 -14.98 -9.62
C LEU A 77 8.82 -16.01 -10.20
N LEU A 78 9.98 -15.55 -10.63
CA LEU A 78 11.08 -16.38 -11.07
C LEU A 78 12.20 -16.32 -10.04
N ALA A 79 12.80 -17.49 -9.74
CA ALA A 79 14.00 -17.59 -8.91
C ALA A 79 15.10 -18.35 -9.64
N LYS A 80 16.34 -17.84 -9.59
CA LYS A 80 17.51 -18.41 -10.23
C LYS A 80 18.71 -18.40 -9.29
N GLY A 81 19.43 -19.50 -9.23
CA GLY A 81 20.64 -19.64 -8.42
C GLY A 81 21.31 -20.97 -8.63
N SER A 82 22.50 -21.11 -8.06
CA SER A 82 23.30 -22.35 -8.13
C SER A 82 23.13 -23.26 -6.92
N SER A 83 22.35 -22.88 -5.92
CA SER A 83 22.12 -23.66 -4.70
C SER A 83 20.85 -24.50 -4.80
N ASP A 84 20.79 -25.60 -4.05
CA ASP A 84 19.60 -26.45 -3.92
C ASP A 84 18.43 -25.69 -3.22
N ASP A 85 18.71 -24.53 -2.62
CA ASP A 85 17.74 -23.73 -1.87
C ASP A 85 16.84 -22.85 -2.76
N VAL A 86 17.09 -22.77 -4.08
CA VAL A 86 16.36 -21.90 -5.02
C VAL A 86 14.85 -22.11 -4.92
N TYR A 87 14.41 -23.36 -4.85
CA TYR A 87 12.98 -23.68 -4.69
C TYR A 87 12.43 -23.14 -3.37
N MET A 88 13.14 -23.35 -2.26
CA MET A 88 12.71 -22.91 -0.93
C MET A 88 12.61 -21.39 -0.86
N VAL A 89 13.65 -20.71 -1.35
CA VAL A 89 13.69 -19.24 -1.39
C VAL A 89 12.59 -18.68 -2.30
N GLY A 90 12.37 -19.26 -3.47
CA GLY A 90 11.29 -18.87 -4.37
C GLY A 90 9.91 -19.06 -3.72
N LYS A 91 9.68 -20.14 -2.99
CA LYS A 91 8.45 -20.34 -2.20
C LYS A 91 8.27 -19.29 -1.11
N MET A 92 9.33 -18.96 -0.38
CA MET A 92 9.31 -17.91 0.65
C MET A 92 9.04 -16.54 0.03
N ALA A 93 9.68 -16.21 -1.09
CA ALA A 93 9.47 -14.97 -1.82
C ALA A 93 8.04 -14.87 -2.37
N SER A 94 7.48 -15.95 -2.91
CA SER A 94 6.08 -16.02 -3.35
C SER A 94 5.12 -15.76 -2.20
N PHE A 95 5.32 -16.37 -1.04
CA PHE A 95 4.54 -16.13 0.16
C PHE A 95 4.65 -14.67 0.63
N GLN A 96 5.85 -14.09 0.61
CA GLN A 96 6.08 -12.70 0.97
C GLN A 96 5.33 -11.75 0.03
N LEU A 97 5.35 -11.99 -1.28
CA LEU A 97 4.59 -11.21 -2.26
C LEU A 97 3.08 -11.32 -2.06
N THR A 98 2.56 -12.52 -1.79
CA THR A 98 1.14 -12.73 -1.44
C THR A 98 0.76 -11.94 -0.18
N SER A 99 1.60 -11.95 0.85
CA SER A 99 1.38 -11.18 2.08
C SER A 99 1.36 -9.68 1.82
N LEU A 100 2.24 -9.19 0.95
CA LEU A 100 2.25 -7.79 0.51
C LEU A 100 0.97 -7.43 -0.25
N LEU A 101 0.53 -8.26 -1.20
CA LEU A 101 -0.73 -8.06 -1.94
C LEU A 101 -1.91 -7.90 -0.98
N THR A 102 -2.04 -8.81 -0.02
CA THR A 102 -3.10 -8.77 1.00
C THR A 102 -3.05 -7.48 1.82
N ALA A 103 -1.85 -7.08 2.30
CA ALA A 103 -1.69 -5.86 3.08
C ALA A 103 -2.03 -4.58 2.28
N TYR A 104 -1.61 -4.53 1.00
CA TYR A 104 -1.92 -3.40 0.12
C TYR A 104 -3.41 -3.31 -0.21
N LYS A 105 -4.07 -4.45 -0.45
CA LYS A 105 -5.51 -4.51 -0.68
C LYS A 105 -6.28 -4.04 0.54
N GLU A 106 -5.93 -4.53 1.74
CA GLU A 106 -6.57 -4.10 2.99
C GLU A 106 -6.43 -2.59 3.20
N ARG A 107 -5.24 -2.03 2.96
CA ARG A 107 -5.02 -0.59 3.05
C ARG A 107 -5.86 0.18 2.04
N PHE A 108 -5.90 -0.27 0.78
CA PHE A 108 -6.71 0.35 -0.27
C PHE A 108 -8.21 0.33 0.06
N ASP A 109 -8.70 -0.78 0.61
CA ASP A 109 -10.10 -0.91 1.04
C ASP A 109 -10.45 0.03 2.20
N LYS A 110 -9.53 0.21 3.17
CA LYS A 110 -9.67 1.19 4.26
C LYS A 110 -9.68 2.63 3.74
N ASP A 111 -8.72 2.98 2.87
CA ASP A 111 -8.65 4.31 2.27
C ASP A 111 -9.93 4.63 1.48
N ASN A 112 -10.42 3.69 0.66
CA ASN A 112 -11.66 3.84 -0.09
C ASN A 112 -12.89 3.95 0.83
N PHE A 113 -12.94 3.18 1.90
CA PHE A 113 -14.04 3.27 2.87
C PHE A 113 -14.08 4.66 3.50
N ILE A 114 -12.96 5.16 4.00
CA ILE A 114 -12.86 6.50 4.61
C ILE A 114 -13.19 7.60 3.60
N LYS A 115 -12.67 7.51 2.38
CA LYS A 115 -12.98 8.45 1.31
C LYS A 115 -14.48 8.51 1.01
N ASN A 116 -15.14 7.36 0.86
CA ASN A 116 -16.58 7.32 0.60
C ASN A 116 -17.41 7.80 1.81
N LEU A 117 -16.92 7.56 3.03
CA LEU A 117 -17.54 8.09 4.25
C LEU A 117 -17.49 9.61 4.28
N LEU A 118 -16.32 10.20 4.04
CA LEU A 118 -16.11 11.66 4.03
C LEU A 118 -16.91 12.37 2.92
N LEU A 119 -17.18 11.69 1.82
CA LEU A 119 -17.98 12.20 0.70
C LEU A 119 -19.49 11.92 0.82
N ASP A 120 -19.94 11.39 1.96
CA ASP A 120 -21.36 11.03 2.23
C ASP A 120 -21.93 10.03 1.20
N ASN A 121 -21.10 9.13 0.68
CA ASN A 121 -21.47 8.14 -0.34
C ASN A 121 -21.92 6.78 0.26
N LEU A 122 -22.08 6.69 1.59
CA LEU A 122 -22.39 5.44 2.28
C LEU A 122 -23.68 5.57 3.09
N LEU A 123 -24.50 4.51 3.04
CA LEU A 123 -25.64 4.39 3.95
C LEU A 123 -25.16 4.02 5.37
N LEU A 124 -25.86 4.47 6.40
CA LEU A 124 -25.49 4.24 7.79
C LEU A 124 -25.26 2.73 8.11
N VAL A 125 -26.09 1.87 7.57
CA VAL A 125 -25.95 0.40 7.74
C VAL A 125 -24.66 -0.12 7.11
N ASP A 126 -24.29 0.42 5.95
CA ASP A 126 -23.04 0.06 5.25
C ASP A 126 -21.82 0.55 5.99
N ILE A 127 -21.89 1.74 6.63
CA ILE A 127 -20.81 2.29 7.44
C ILE A 127 -20.41 1.31 8.53
N TYR A 128 -21.36 0.83 9.35
CA TYR A 128 -21.09 -0.10 10.44
C TYR A 128 -20.61 -1.47 9.95
N ASN A 129 -21.23 -2.01 8.89
CA ASN A 129 -20.87 -3.32 8.35
C ASN A 129 -19.46 -3.32 7.74
N ARG A 130 -19.10 -2.27 6.98
CA ARG A 130 -17.76 -2.14 6.37
C ARG A 130 -16.71 -1.83 7.41
N ALA A 131 -16.97 -0.93 8.37
CA ALA A 131 -16.05 -0.64 9.46
C ALA A 131 -15.69 -1.91 10.22
N LYS A 132 -16.69 -2.75 10.56
CA LYS A 132 -16.48 -4.04 11.21
C LYS A 132 -15.61 -5.00 10.38
N LYS A 133 -15.90 -5.11 9.07
CA LYS A 133 -15.12 -5.97 8.14
C LYS A 133 -13.67 -5.49 8.03
N LEU A 134 -13.45 -4.18 8.03
CA LEU A 134 -12.12 -3.56 7.89
C LEU A 134 -11.40 -3.38 9.23
N HIS A 135 -11.97 -3.89 10.32
CA HIS A 135 -11.43 -3.75 11.68
C HIS A 135 -11.19 -2.28 12.09
N ILE A 136 -12.09 -1.39 11.67
CA ILE A 136 -12.08 0.03 12.04
C ILE A 136 -12.99 0.20 13.25
N ALA A 137 -12.43 0.71 14.36
CA ALA A 137 -13.21 1.01 15.56
C ALA A 137 -14.23 2.12 15.27
N THR A 138 -15.49 1.93 15.66
CA THR A 138 -16.57 2.87 15.38
C THR A 138 -16.84 3.85 16.50
N GLU A 139 -16.51 3.48 17.75
CA GLU A 139 -16.77 4.25 18.97
C GLU A 139 -15.46 4.77 19.56
N VAL A 140 -14.73 5.57 18.80
CA VAL A 140 -13.50 6.24 19.22
C VAL A 140 -13.54 7.71 18.83
N ARG A 141 -12.84 8.53 19.63
CA ARG A 141 -12.76 9.97 19.37
C ARG A 141 -11.89 10.20 18.12
N ARG A 142 -12.43 10.99 17.18
CA ARG A 142 -11.71 11.38 15.96
C ARG A 142 -11.89 12.84 15.66
N VAL A 143 -10.92 13.37 14.92
CA VAL A 143 -10.97 14.70 14.33
C VAL A 143 -10.49 14.61 12.89
N VAL A 144 -11.00 15.49 12.04
CA VAL A 144 -10.61 15.59 10.64
C VAL A 144 -9.78 16.85 10.44
N PHE A 145 -8.63 16.73 9.79
CA PHE A 145 -7.87 17.83 9.24
C PHE A 145 -8.04 17.84 7.73
N ILE A 146 -8.15 19.04 7.15
CA ILE A 146 -8.15 19.25 5.71
C ILE A 146 -6.96 20.15 5.40
N ILE A 147 -6.05 19.64 4.58
CA ILE A 147 -4.85 20.35 4.14
C ILE A 147 -5.05 20.71 2.67
N GLU A 148 -5.15 22.01 2.38
CA GLU A 148 -5.22 22.50 1.01
C GLU A 148 -3.82 22.60 0.42
N SER A 149 -3.64 22.03 -0.77
CA SER A 149 -2.39 22.00 -1.52
C SER A 149 -2.66 22.32 -2.98
N ASP A 150 -1.63 22.72 -3.72
CA ASP A 150 -1.75 22.88 -5.16
C ASP A 150 -1.99 21.54 -5.86
N ARG A 151 -2.77 21.60 -6.96
CA ARG A 151 -3.17 20.42 -7.75
C ARG A 151 -2.00 19.53 -8.17
N GLU A 152 -0.88 20.15 -8.57
CA GLU A 152 0.30 19.42 -9.02
C GLU A 152 1.08 18.76 -7.87
N ARG A 153 0.79 19.13 -6.61
CA ARG A 153 1.56 18.77 -5.42
C ARG A 153 0.81 17.93 -4.40
N VAL A 154 -0.48 17.67 -4.61
CA VAL A 154 -1.30 16.89 -3.67
C VAL A 154 -0.69 15.53 -3.32
N ASN A 155 -0.04 14.85 -4.28
CA ASN A 155 0.62 13.58 -4.03
C ASN A 155 1.87 13.73 -3.15
N ALA A 156 2.68 14.77 -3.37
CA ALA A 156 3.85 15.06 -2.54
C ALA A 156 3.41 15.47 -1.12
N ALA A 157 2.37 16.29 -0.97
CA ALA A 157 1.77 16.63 0.30
C ALA A 157 1.24 15.38 1.03
N LEU A 158 0.53 14.50 0.33
CA LEU A 158 0.03 13.24 0.85
C LEU A 158 1.17 12.35 1.40
N ASP A 159 2.27 12.22 0.66
CA ASP A 159 3.42 11.43 1.08
C ASP A 159 4.16 12.07 2.26
N SER A 160 4.31 13.40 2.27
CA SER A 160 4.89 14.15 3.39
C SER A 160 4.10 13.94 4.68
N VAL A 161 2.78 14.08 4.62
CA VAL A 161 1.88 13.85 5.76
C VAL A 161 1.92 12.38 6.21
N ARG A 162 1.93 11.43 5.29
CA ARG A 162 2.05 9.99 5.63
C ARG A 162 3.36 9.68 6.36
N ASN A 163 4.45 10.32 5.97
CA ASN A 163 5.75 10.14 6.62
C ASN A 163 5.76 10.72 8.06
N LEU A 164 5.03 11.81 8.31
CA LEU A 164 4.90 12.40 9.63
C LEU A 164 4.26 11.44 10.64
N TYR A 165 3.22 10.71 10.23
CA TYR A 165 2.48 9.80 11.12
C TYR A 165 3.07 8.40 11.24
N GLY A 166 3.91 7.97 10.31
CA GLY A 166 4.54 6.65 10.29
C GLY A 166 3.57 5.48 10.01
N ALA A 167 4.13 4.30 9.81
CA ALA A 167 3.38 3.11 9.39
C ALA A 167 2.50 2.46 10.48
N LYS A 168 2.64 2.86 11.75
CA LYS A 168 1.89 2.29 12.90
C LYS A 168 0.73 3.15 13.36
N SER A 169 0.48 4.27 12.70
CA SER A 169 -0.62 5.16 13.02
C SER A 169 -1.96 4.47 12.76
N ARG A 170 -2.96 4.74 13.60
CA ARG A 170 -4.37 4.36 13.41
C ARG A 170 -5.14 5.41 12.61
N ASP A 171 -4.43 6.43 12.14
CA ASP A 171 -4.98 7.54 11.41
C ASP A 171 -5.16 7.17 9.93
N PHE A 172 -6.15 7.79 9.30
CA PHE A 172 -6.38 7.62 7.87
C PHE A 172 -5.94 8.88 7.15
N ILE A 173 -5.11 8.72 6.12
CA ILE A 173 -4.55 9.82 5.36
C ILE A 173 -4.83 9.55 3.89
N THR A 174 -5.70 10.37 3.29
CA THR A 174 -6.17 10.19 1.92
C THR A 174 -6.34 11.53 1.19
N ALA A 175 -6.21 11.52 -0.13
CA ALA A 175 -6.61 12.64 -0.97
C ALA A 175 -8.05 12.38 -1.44
N VAL A 176 -8.95 13.33 -1.20
CA VAL A 176 -10.37 13.22 -1.63
C VAL A 176 -10.60 13.83 -3.00
N ASP A 177 -9.79 14.82 -3.36
CA ASP A 177 -9.80 15.49 -4.66
C ASP A 177 -8.38 15.89 -5.09
N GLU A 178 -8.29 16.75 -6.10
CA GLU A 178 -7.03 17.17 -6.69
C GLU A 178 -6.27 18.24 -5.89
N LYS A 179 -6.82 18.72 -4.76
CA LYS A 179 -6.24 19.78 -3.93
C LYS A 179 -6.18 19.45 -2.46
N ASN A 180 -7.04 18.54 -1.98
CA ASN A 180 -7.24 18.36 -0.56
C ASN A 180 -6.71 17.00 -0.09
N VAL A 181 -5.76 17.05 0.85
CA VAL A 181 -5.35 15.92 1.67
C VAL A 181 -6.13 15.95 2.97
N ILE A 182 -6.76 14.85 3.33
CA ILE A 182 -7.52 14.70 4.57
C ILE A 182 -6.80 13.74 5.50
N VAL A 183 -6.70 14.15 6.77
CA VAL A 183 -6.24 13.29 7.86
C VAL A 183 -7.42 13.09 8.82
N VAL A 184 -7.80 11.83 9.02
CA VAL A 184 -8.76 11.44 10.08
C VAL A 184 -7.96 10.85 11.22
N LYS A 185 -7.75 11.64 12.26
CA LYS A 185 -6.92 11.27 13.41
C LYS A 185 -7.76 10.65 14.51
N GLU A 186 -7.29 9.53 15.05
CA GLU A 186 -7.81 8.92 16.27
C GLU A 186 -7.16 9.56 17.50
N LEU A 187 -7.97 10.06 18.45
CA LEU A 187 -7.50 10.77 19.63
C LEU A 187 -7.46 9.86 20.85
N ALA A 188 -6.42 10.01 21.67
CA ALA A 188 -6.39 9.46 23.01
C ALA A 188 -7.35 10.23 23.96
N LEU A 189 -7.66 9.67 25.12
CA LEU A 189 -8.62 10.25 26.06
C LEU A 189 -8.21 11.62 26.59
N ASN A 190 -6.91 11.88 26.69
CA ASN A 190 -6.30 13.11 27.20
C ASN A 190 -5.97 14.14 26.12
N GLU A 191 -6.18 13.83 24.85
CA GLU A 191 -5.94 14.78 23.76
C GLU A 191 -7.16 15.66 23.53
N GLY A 192 -6.93 16.94 23.23
CA GLY A 192 -7.94 17.96 22.98
C GLY A 192 -7.56 18.86 21.83
N TYR A 193 -8.21 20.01 21.74
CA TYR A 193 -7.97 20.96 20.65
C TYR A 193 -6.57 21.59 20.69
N ASP A 194 -5.98 21.78 21.87
CA ASP A 194 -4.65 22.39 21.99
C ASP A 194 -3.57 21.52 21.32
N GLU A 195 -3.62 20.21 21.52
CA GLU A 195 -2.74 19.25 20.87
C GLU A 195 -3.00 19.21 19.37
N MET A 196 -4.29 19.27 18.96
CA MET A 196 -4.67 19.26 17.54
C MET A 196 -4.22 20.50 16.79
N PHE A 197 -4.19 21.68 17.43
CA PHE A 197 -3.61 22.86 16.83
C PHE A 197 -2.11 22.74 16.64
N GLN A 198 -1.39 22.15 17.57
CA GLN A 198 0.05 21.90 17.42
C GLN A 198 0.33 20.91 16.26
N GLU A 199 -0.52 19.88 16.12
CA GLU A 199 -0.41 18.96 15.00
C GLU A 199 -0.74 19.63 13.65
N ALA A 200 -1.72 20.51 13.61
CA ALA A 200 -2.04 21.27 12.39
C ALA A 200 -0.84 22.13 11.93
N GLU A 201 -0.13 22.77 12.87
CA GLU A 201 1.10 23.51 12.56
C GLU A 201 2.21 22.55 12.06
N ALA A 202 2.40 21.41 12.69
CA ALA A 202 3.37 20.41 12.23
C ALA A 202 3.06 19.89 10.81
N MET A 203 1.78 19.65 10.49
CA MET A 203 1.35 19.29 9.13
C MET A 203 1.65 20.41 8.13
N LYS A 204 1.35 21.66 8.51
CA LYS A 204 1.65 22.85 7.70
C LYS A 204 3.13 22.93 7.39
N ASP A 205 4.00 22.80 8.40
CA ASP A 205 5.45 22.89 8.26
C ASP A 205 6.03 21.79 7.35
N VAL A 206 5.48 20.58 7.41
CA VAL A 206 5.95 19.45 6.61
C VAL A 206 5.49 19.54 5.16
N VAL A 207 4.34 20.14 4.89
CA VAL A 207 3.78 20.28 3.54
C VAL A 207 4.27 21.55 2.85
N ALA A 208 4.45 22.65 3.62
CA ALA A 208 4.94 23.90 3.09
C ALA A 208 6.37 23.76 2.54
N GLN A 209 6.59 24.27 1.34
CA GLN A 209 7.93 24.53 0.81
C GLN A 209 8.14 26.06 0.79
N ASP A 210 9.38 26.49 0.62
CA ASP A 210 9.77 27.91 0.69
C ASP A 210 8.79 28.84 -0.03
N GLY A 211 8.09 29.68 0.76
CA GLY A 211 7.22 30.75 0.27
C GLY A 211 5.77 30.38 -0.01
N GLU A 212 5.30 29.17 0.34
CA GLU A 212 3.90 28.77 0.15
C GLU A 212 3.04 28.99 1.39
N ASP A 213 1.83 29.48 1.18
CA ASP A 213 0.82 29.61 2.22
C ASP A 213 -0.10 28.39 2.19
N ILE A 214 0.22 27.38 3.02
CA ILE A 214 -0.55 26.15 3.18
C ILE A 214 -1.64 26.40 4.22
N HIS A 215 -2.88 26.04 3.88
CA HIS A 215 -4.02 26.14 4.78
C HIS A 215 -4.36 24.75 5.35
N VAL A 216 -4.45 24.70 6.68
CA VAL A 216 -4.89 23.50 7.40
C VAL A 216 -6.14 23.86 8.20
N ALA A 217 -7.27 23.22 7.85
CA ALA A 217 -8.52 23.38 8.59
C ALA A 217 -8.69 22.20 9.55
N LEU A 218 -9.15 22.50 10.77
CA LEU A 218 -9.44 21.53 11.83
C LEU A 218 -10.95 21.43 12.02
N GLY A 219 -11.48 20.20 11.96
CA GLY A 219 -12.87 19.89 12.20
C GLY A 219 -13.24 19.73 13.67
N THR A 220 -14.48 19.34 13.92
CA THR A 220 -14.98 19.04 15.26
C THR A 220 -14.53 17.67 15.73
N ILE A 221 -14.17 17.55 17.01
CA ILE A 221 -13.91 16.24 17.63
C ILE A 221 -15.24 15.50 17.79
N VAL A 222 -15.34 14.31 17.22
CA VAL A 222 -16.53 13.43 17.29
C VAL A 222 -16.18 12.14 18.03
N GLY A 223 -17.18 11.50 18.66
CA GLY A 223 -16.99 10.27 19.45
C GLY A 223 -17.31 8.97 18.70
N GLU A 224 -17.88 9.08 17.52
CA GLU A 224 -18.29 7.92 16.71
C GLU A 224 -18.19 8.22 15.22
N ILE A 225 -18.10 7.14 14.44
CA ILE A 225 -18.07 7.20 12.98
C ILE A 225 -19.51 7.06 12.43
N LYS A 226 -20.00 8.12 11.80
CA LYS A 226 -21.29 8.12 11.11
C LYS A 226 -21.40 9.27 10.12
#